data_7d3d13cf9ac18c7467ab01ea09c7ac7b
#
_entry.id   7d3d13cf9ac18c7467ab01ea09c7ac7b
#
_cell.length_a   1.000
_cell.length_b   1.000
_cell.length_c   1.000
_cell.angle_alpha   90.00
_cell.angle_beta   90.00
_cell.angle_gamma   90.00
#
_symmetry.space_group_name_H-M   'P 1'
#
loop_
_entity.id
_entity.type
_entity.pdbx_description
1 polymer ?
#
loop_
_entity_poly.entity_id
_entity_poly.type
_entity_poly.pdbx_seq_one_letter_code
_entity_poly.pdbx_strand_id
1 'polypeptide(L)'
;MNGREPILSVRDLVSGYADENVLHGVSIDVPSGAIVAVIGPNGCGKSTLMKTIYGLVPPRGGEVLFHDREGAQHNLVGLRPHAITKLGLNMVPQLANVFPDMSVRENLEIGATVASGHFANRLDRVLHTFPALEPALPKRAAALSGGQRQMLGIGRALIADPQLLILDEPSAGLAPAVVDEVFARVKAINAEGVSILMVEQKARQCLALSDYGYVLDMGQNHIEGTGNDLLNDREVIDAYLGSRGRLDLAALKKR
;
A
#
# COMPACT_ATOMS: atom_id res chain seq x y z
N MET A 1 -13.09 3.10 -14.86
CA MET A 1 -11.67 3.51 -14.69
C MET A 1 -11.33 4.43 -15.84
N ASN A 2 -10.84 5.66 -15.56
CA ASN A 2 -10.70 6.73 -16.56
C ASN A 2 -9.52 6.50 -17.53
N GLY A 3 -9.61 5.56 -18.47
CA GLY A 3 -8.71 5.46 -19.63
C GLY A 3 -7.18 5.36 -19.37
N ARG A 4 -6.74 5.27 -18.11
CA ARG A 4 -5.33 5.05 -17.75
C ARG A 4 -5.02 3.55 -17.82
N GLU A 5 -3.95 3.21 -18.51
CA GLU A 5 -3.47 1.83 -18.51
C GLU A 5 -3.07 1.38 -17.10
N PRO A 6 -3.39 0.14 -16.71
CA PRO A 6 -3.02 -0.36 -15.40
C PRO A 6 -1.49 -0.57 -15.31
N ILE A 7 -0.87 -0.05 -14.25
CA ILE A 7 0.52 -0.36 -13.90
C ILE A 7 0.64 -1.77 -13.31
N LEU A 8 -0.43 -2.25 -12.65
CA LEU A 8 -0.53 -3.60 -12.11
C LEU A 8 -1.89 -4.19 -12.48
N SER A 9 -1.90 -5.41 -13.00
CA SER A 9 -3.09 -6.20 -13.26
C SER A 9 -2.96 -7.57 -12.61
N VAL A 10 -3.92 -7.93 -11.78
CA VAL A 10 -4.05 -9.25 -11.18
C VAL A 10 -5.28 -9.93 -11.76
N ARG A 11 -5.17 -11.16 -12.21
CA ARG A 11 -6.26 -11.92 -12.84
C ARG A 11 -6.39 -13.29 -12.21
N ASP A 12 -7.59 -13.61 -11.74
CA ASP A 12 -8.02 -14.91 -11.21
C ASP A 12 -7.01 -15.52 -10.21
N LEU A 13 -6.46 -14.67 -9.32
CA LEU A 13 -5.37 -15.05 -8.44
C LEU A 13 -5.86 -16.02 -7.38
N VAL A 14 -5.28 -17.22 -7.36
CA VAL A 14 -5.48 -18.24 -6.35
C VAL A 14 -4.19 -18.41 -5.57
N SER A 15 -4.24 -18.27 -4.25
CA SER A 15 -3.07 -18.37 -3.37
C SER A 15 -3.48 -18.68 -1.92
N GLY A 16 -2.52 -19.16 -1.12
CA GLY A 16 -2.76 -19.48 0.28
C GLY A 16 -1.54 -20.09 0.95
N TYR A 17 -1.75 -20.71 2.09
CA TYR A 17 -0.69 -21.29 2.93
C TYR A 17 -0.91 -22.79 3.10
N ALA A 18 0.18 -23.55 3.22
CA ALA A 18 0.15 -25.02 3.26
C ALA A 18 -0.77 -25.57 2.15
N ASP A 19 -1.82 -26.32 2.48
CA ASP A 19 -2.75 -26.89 1.50
C ASP A 19 -4.05 -26.12 1.35
N GLU A 20 -4.22 -24.98 2.06
CA GLU A 20 -5.43 -24.18 2.05
C GLU A 20 -5.30 -22.94 1.17
N ASN A 21 -6.31 -22.69 0.33
CA ASN A 21 -6.45 -21.45 -0.40
C ASN A 21 -7.07 -20.37 0.49
N VAL A 22 -6.50 -19.18 0.44
CA VAL A 22 -7.04 -17.98 1.07
C VAL A 22 -7.63 -17.06 0.02
N LEU A 23 -7.06 -17.06 -1.19
CA LEU A 23 -7.57 -16.33 -2.36
C LEU A 23 -8.18 -17.34 -3.35
N HIS A 24 -9.35 -16.99 -3.86
CA HIS A 24 -10.19 -17.83 -4.70
C HIS A 24 -10.55 -17.15 -6.02
N GLY A 25 -9.55 -16.69 -6.79
CA GLY A 25 -9.76 -16.05 -8.07
C GLY A 25 -9.90 -14.52 -7.97
N VAL A 26 -9.07 -13.87 -7.14
CA VAL A 26 -9.09 -12.40 -6.98
C VAL A 26 -8.54 -11.73 -8.23
N SER A 27 -9.27 -10.69 -8.72
CA SER A 27 -8.85 -9.85 -9.85
C SER A 27 -8.92 -8.37 -9.47
N ILE A 28 -7.81 -7.64 -9.64
CA ILE A 28 -7.73 -6.20 -9.38
C ILE A 28 -6.86 -5.51 -10.43
N ASP A 29 -7.12 -4.24 -10.68
CA ASP A 29 -6.29 -3.34 -11.46
C ASP A 29 -5.84 -2.14 -10.63
N VAL A 30 -4.59 -1.73 -10.80
CA VAL A 30 -4.07 -0.46 -10.28
C VAL A 30 -3.70 0.41 -11.48
N PRO A 31 -4.50 1.45 -11.79
CA PRO A 31 -4.15 2.39 -12.85
C PRO A 31 -2.88 3.17 -12.49
N SER A 32 -2.08 3.52 -13.51
CA SER A 32 -0.87 4.33 -13.31
C SER A 32 -1.21 5.68 -12.64
N GLY A 33 -0.47 6.03 -11.58
CA GLY A 33 -0.66 7.26 -10.80
C GLY A 33 -1.94 7.31 -9.97
N ALA A 34 -2.64 6.18 -9.78
CA ALA A 34 -3.83 6.10 -8.93
C ALA A 34 -3.52 5.60 -7.52
N ILE A 35 -4.40 5.94 -6.57
CA ILE A 35 -4.49 5.29 -5.26
C ILE A 35 -5.64 4.28 -5.32
N VAL A 36 -5.32 3.00 -5.13
CA VAL A 36 -6.30 1.92 -5.08
C VAL A 36 -6.35 1.33 -3.67
N ALA A 37 -7.56 1.23 -3.13
CA ALA A 37 -7.83 0.61 -1.83
C ALA A 37 -8.30 -0.83 -1.98
N VAL A 38 -7.84 -1.70 -1.08
CA VAL A 38 -8.43 -3.01 -0.85
C VAL A 38 -8.89 -3.07 0.59
N ILE A 39 -10.20 -3.19 0.80
CA ILE A 39 -10.83 -3.26 2.11
C ILE A 39 -11.57 -4.59 2.27
N GLY A 40 -12.00 -4.89 3.49
CA GLY A 40 -12.74 -6.11 3.83
C GLY A 40 -12.47 -6.56 5.26
N PRO A 41 -13.20 -7.57 5.76
CA PRO A 41 -13.05 -8.06 7.13
C PRO A 41 -11.68 -8.69 7.38
N ASN A 42 -11.36 -8.89 8.67
CA ASN A 42 -10.14 -9.60 9.05
C ASN A 42 -10.20 -11.04 8.54
N GLY A 43 -9.10 -11.51 7.96
CA GLY A 43 -9.01 -12.87 7.42
C GLY A 43 -9.55 -13.03 5.99
N CYS A 44 -10.13 -12.00 5.35
CA CYS A 44 -10.65 -12.14 3.98
C CYS A 44 -9.58 -12.23 2.87
N GLY A 45 -8.28 -12.22 3.21
CA GLY A 45 -7.20 -12.45 2.23
C GLY A 45 -6.40 -11.22 1.81
N LYS A 46 -6.68 -10.01 2.33
CA LYS A 46 -5.99 -8.75 1.93
C LYS A 46 -4.46 -8.83 1.98
N SER A 47 -3.89 -9.19 3.13
CA SER A 47 -2.43 -9.30 3.28
C SER A 47 -1.86 -10.48 2.48
N THR A 48 -2.64 -11.54 2.25
CA THR A 48 -2.25 -12.63 1.35
C THR A 48 -2.15 -12.15 -0.08
N LEU A 49 -3.11 -11.36 -0.55
CA LEU A 49 -3.07 -10.72 -1.87
C LEU A 49 -1.79 -9.88 -2.04
N MET A 50 -1.50 -8.96 -1.09
CA MET A 50 -0.28 -8.14 -1.14
C MET A 50 0.99 -8.98 -1.16
N LYS A 51 1.08 -9.99 -0.27
CA LYS A 51 2.23 -10.89 -0.19
C LYS A 51 2.41 -11.73 -1.45
N THR A 52 1.30 -12.15 -2.09
CA THR A 52 1.36 -12.91 -3.33
C THR A 52 1.83 -12.04 -4.50
N ILE A 53 1.30 -10.83 -4.64
CA ILE A 53 1.77 -9.84 -5.64
C ILE A 53 3.27 -9.57 -5.48
N TYR A 54 3.74 -9.44 -4.24
CA TYR A 54 5.15 -9.15 -3.95
C TYR A 54 6.07 -10.38 -3.93
N GLY A 55 5.57 -11.57 -4.30
CA GLY A 55 6.37 -12.80 -4.40
C GLY A 55 6.79 -13.42 -3.06
N LEU A 56 6.12 -13.08 -1.95
CA LEU A 56 6.34 -13.67 -0.61
C LEU A 56 5.52 -14.95 -0.41
N VAL A 57 4.39 -15.08 -1.10
CA VAL A 57 3.55 -16.27 -1.11
C VAL A 57 3.38 -16.69 -2.56
N PRO A 58 3.71 -17.94 -2.93
CA PRO A 58 3.58 -18.38 -4.31
C PRO A 58 2.11 -18.52 -4.70
N PRO A 59 1.67 -18.00 -5.86
CA PRO A 59 0.34 -18.26 -6.36
C PRO A 59 0.21 -19.72 -6.82
N ARG A 60 -1.01 -20.25 -6.76
CA ARG A 60 -1.40 -21.57 -7.26
C ARG A 60 -2.13 -21.48 -8.60
N GLY A 61 -2.59 -20.28 -8.98
CA GLY A 61 -3.24 -19.98 -10.23
C GLY A 61 -3.40 -18.49 -10.42
N GLY A 62 -3.71 -18.09 -11.65
CA GLY A 62 -3.87 -16.70 -12.04
C GLY A 62 -2.58 -16.05 -12.50
N GLU A 63 -2.66 -14.74 -12.76
CA GLU A 63 -1.57 -13.93 -13.28
C GLU A 63 -1.40 -12.65 -12.50
N VAL A 64 -0.16 -12.15 -12.42
CA VAL A 64 0.20 -10.84 -11.85
C VAL A 64 1.09 -10.13 -12.86
N LEU A 65 0.53 -9.16 -13.57
CA LEU A 65 1.19 -8.43 -14.64
C LEU A 65 1.53 -7.01 -14.18
N PHE A 66 2.78 -6.61 -14.33
CA PHE A 66 3.29 -5.29 -13.96
C PHE A 66 3.93 -4.63 -15.18
N HIS A 67 3.63 -3.35 -15.41
CA HIS A 67 4.26 -2.52 -16.44
C HIS A 67 5.31 -1.62 -15.81
N ASP A 68 6.54 -1.75 -16.26
CA ASP A 68 7.65 -0.91 -15.80
C ASP A 68 7.64 0.50 -16.44
N ARG A 69 8.62 1.34 -16.05
CA ARG A 69 8.77 2.71 -16.60
C ARG A 69 9.00 2.78 -18.09
N GLU A 70 9.51 1.71 -18.67
CA GLU A 70 9.83 1.61 -20.10
C GLU A 70 8.62 1.10 -20.90
N GLY A 71 7.53 0.76 -20.20
CA GLY A 71 6.30 0.19 -20.77
C GLY A 71 6.40 -1.31 -21.05
N ALA A 72 7.46 -1.99 -20.58
CA ALA A 72 7.57 -3.43 -20.71
C ALA A 72 6.66 -4.11 -19.67
N GLN A 73 5.94 -5.15 -20.14
CA GLN A 73 5.08 -5.97 -19.29
C GLN A 73 5.87 -7.14 -18.70
N HIS A 74 5.78 -7.33 -17.40
CA HIS A 74 6.41 -8.38 -16.64
C HIS A 74 5.37 -9.24 -15.91
N ASN A 75 5.43 -10.55 -16.06
CA ASN A 75 4.68 -11.45 -15.18
C ASN A 75 5.48 -11.64 -13.88
N LEU A 76 4.90 -11.21 -12.76
CA LEU A 76 5.57 -11.30 -11.45
C LEU A 76 5.50 -12.68 -10.82
N VAL A 77 4.67 -13.60 -11.35
CA VAL A 77 4.52 -14.97 -10.83
C VAL A 77 5.87 -15.68 -10.86
N GLY A 78 6.28 -16.22 -9.70
CA GLY A 78 7.55 -16.93 -9.53
C GLY A 78 8.78 -16.04 -9.34
N LEU A 79 8.65 -14.71 -9.45
CA LEU A 79 9.73 -13.79 -9.13
C LEU A 79 9.91 -13.66 -7.61
N ARG A 80 11.16 -13.48 -7.18
CA ARG A 80 11.49 -13.18 -5.78
C ARG A 80 11.31 -11.69 -5.49
N PRO A 81 11.01 -11.28 -4.23
CA PRO A 81 10.79 -9.88 -3.85
C PRO A 81 11.85 -8.90 -4.35
N HIS A 82 13.14 -9.25 -4.26
CA HIS A 82 14.23 -8.37 -4.72
C HIS A 82 14.21 -8.12 -6.25
N ALA A 83 13.74 -9.09 -7.04
CA ALA A 83 13.59 -8.93 -8.50
C ALA A 83 12.39 -8.00 -8.79
N ILE A 84 11.28 -8.17 -8.06
CA ILE A 84 10.09 -7.32 -8.16
C ILE A 84 10.42 -5.87 -7.77
N THR A 85 11.21 -5.69 -6.69
CA THR A 85 11.66 -4.34 -6.29
C THR A 85 12.50 -3.67 -7.39
N LYS A 86 13.37 -4.41 -8.08
CA LYS A 86 14.16 -3.87 -9.19
C LYS A 86 13.33 -3.43 -10.39
N LEU A 87 12.15 -4.03 -10.60
CA LEU A 87 11.19 -3.61 -11.62
C LEU A 87 10.46 -2.31 -11.25
N GLY A 88 10.56 -1.85 -10.00
CA GLY A 88 9.92 -0.61 -9.53
C GLY A 88 8.64 -0.82 -8.71
N LEU A 89 8.36 -2.04 -8.26
CA LEU A 89 7.28 -2.32 -7.32
C LEU A 89 7.86 -2.61 -5.94
N ASN A 90 7.47 -1.86 -4.92
CA ASN A 90 7.95 -2.06 -3.55
C ASN A 90 6.79 -2.23 -2.57
N MET A 91 7.07 -2.84 -1.41
CA MET A 91 6.06 -3.14 -0.39
C MET A 91 6.53 -2.70 1.00
N VAL A 92 5.62 -2.08 1.74
CA VAL A 92 5.75 -1.80 3.18
C VAL A 92 4.83 -2.77 3.93
N PRO A 93 5.36 -3.77 4.62
CA PRO A 93 4.54 -4.70 5.40
C PRO A 93 4.03 -4.03 6.69
N GLN A 94 2.94 -4.53 7.23
CA GLN A 94 2.35 -4.06 8.48
C GLN A 94 3.33 -4.13 9.67
N LEU A 95 4.09 -5.21 9.75
CA LEU A 95 5.04 -5.47 10.84
C LEU A 95 6.47 -5.60 10.30
N ALA A 96 7.46 -5.41 11.18
CA ALA A 96 8.89 -5.57 10.88
C ALA A 96 9.35 -4.71 9.68
N ASN A 97 8.76 -3.52 9.54
CA ASN A 97 9.04 -2.60 8.43
C ASN A 97 10.33 -1.79 8.60
N VAL A 98 11.03 -1.90 9.74
CA VAL A 98 12.33 -1.25 10.03
C VAL A 98 13.28 -2.20 10.75
N PHE A 99 14.57 -1.93 10.68
CA PHE A 99 15.62 -2.59 11.45
C PHE A 99 15.86 -1.80 12.74
N PRO A 100 15.38 -2.27 13.92
CA PRO A 100 15.35 -1.47 15.14
C PRO A 100 16.73 -1.11 15.69
N ASP A 101 17.73 -1.97 15.51
CA ASP A 101 19.09 -1.80 16.02
C ASP A 101 19.97 -0.89 15.15
N MET A 102 19.52 -0.60 13.92
CA MET A 102 20.19 0.30 12.99
C MET A 102 19.68 1.73 13.17
N SER A 103 20.51 2.71 12.79
CA SER A 103 20.10 4.11 12.72
C SER A 103 19.04 4.33 11.63
N VAL A 104 18.33 5.46 11.70
CA VAL A 104 17.41 5.89 10.66
C VAL A 104 18.12 5.99 9.31
N ARG A 105 19.33 6.58 9.28
CA ARG A 105 20.14 6.69 8.07
C ARG A 105 20.46 5.31 7.48
N GLU A 106 20.97 4.37 8.28
CA GLU A 106 21.32 3.02 7.82
C GLU A 106 20.09 2.26 7.30
N ASN A 107 18.91 2.41 7.94
CA ASN A 107 17.66 1.87 7.43
C ASN A 107 17.35 2.38 6.01
N LEU A 108 17.55 3.68 5.75
CA LEU A 108 17.33 4.27 4.43
C LEU A 108 18.40 3.80 3.43
N GLU A 109 19.67 3.70 3.83
CA GLU A 109 20.76 3.20 2.99
C GLU A 109 20.51 1.78 2.49
N ILE A 110 20.01 0.88 3.35
CA ILE A 110 19.61 -0.47 2.94
C ILE A 110 18.50 -0.42 1.87
N GLY A 111 17.48 0.43 2.04
CA GLY A 111 16.42 0.59 1.05
C GLY A 111 16.93 1.05 -0.32
N ALA A 112 18.03 1.79 -0.34
CA ALA A 112 18.64 2.30 -1.56
C ALA A 112 19.46 1.27 -2.35
N THR A 113 19.77 0.10 -1.80
CA THR A 113 20.69 -0.89 -2.40
C THR A 113 20.21 -1.46 -3.73
N VAL A 114 18.91 -1.42 -4.00
CA VAL A 114 18.29 -1.95 -5.23
C VAL A 114 18.10 -0.89 -6.31
N ALA A 115 18.29 0.39 -5.99
CA ALA A 115 18.01 1.49 -6.90
C ALA A 115 19.29 2.06 -7.54
N SER A 116 19.19 2.52 -8.78
CA SER A 116 20.26 3.24 -9.47
C SER A 116 20.30 4.72 -9.10
N GLY A 117 21.46 5.38 -9.23
CA GLY A 117 21.63 6.82 -9.00
C GLY A 117 22.12 7.18 -7.59
N HIS A 118 22.29 8.50 -7.33
CA HIS A 118 22.91 9.00 -6.10
C HIS A 118 21.97 8.92 -4.91
N PHE A 119 22.42 8.26 -3.85
CA PHE A 119 21.70 8.13 -2.58
C PHE A 119 21.29 9.49 -1.99
N ALA A 120 22.18 10.50 -2.03
CA ALA A 120 21.92 11.83 -1.47
C ALA A 120 20.62 12.45 -2.02
N ASN A 121 20.43 12.48 -3.33
CA ASN A 121 19.24 13.08 -3.95
C ASN A 121 17.94 12.36 -3.53
N ARG A 122 18.01 11.03 -3.37
CA ARG A 122 16.85 10.24 -2.92
C ARG A 122 16.58 10.43 -1.44
N LEU A 123 17.65 10.57 -0.63
CA LEU A 123 17.53 10.90 0.78
C LEU A 123 16.84 12.25 0.96
N ASP A 124 17.26 13.28 0.23
CA ASP A 124 16.65 14.61 0.29
C ASP A 124 15.15 14.56 -0.04
N ARG A 125 14.77 13.78 -1.06
CA ARG A 125 13.37 13.56 -1.42
C ARG A 125 12.57 12.87 -0.30
N VAL A 126 13.13 11.83 0.32
CA VAL A 126 12.51 11.15 1.47
C VAL A 126 12.38 12.09 2.66
N LEU A 127 13.39 12.90 2.96
CA LEU A 127 13.36 13.87 4.05
C LEU A 127 12.39 15.02 3.78
N HIS A 128 12.22 15.43 2.52
CA HIS A 128 11.18 16.38 2.13
C HIS A 128 9.77 15.81 2.41
N THR A 129 9.54 14.53 2.07
CA THR A 129 8.28 13.85 2.33
C THR A 129 8.05 13.61 3.83
N PHE A 130 9.12 13.27 4.57
CA PHE A 130 9.09 12.96 6.00
C PHE A 130 10.08 13.81 6.81
N PRO A 131 9.84 15.13 7.02
CA PRO A 131 10.78 16.03 7.69
C PRO A 131 11.11 15.60 9.12
N ALA A 132 10.19 14.89 9.80
CA ALA A 132 10.41 14.37 11.15
C ALA A 132 11.55 13.34 11.25
N LEU A 133 12.00 12.76 10.13
CA LEU A 133 13.12 11.83 10.09
C LEU A 133 14.49 12.53 10.05
N GLU A 134 14.57 13.78 9.58
CA GLU A 134 15.84 14.49 9.41
C GLU A 134 16.62 14.63 10.74
N PRO A 135 16.04 15.18 11.84
CA PRO A 135 16.72 15.27 13.13
C PRO A 135 16.92 13.89 13.79
N ALA A 136 16.31 12.86 13.27
CA ALA A 136 16.40 11.50 13.78
C ALA A 136 17.41 10.62 13.01
N LEU A 137 18.02 11.10 11.93
CA LEU A 137 18.96 10.32 11.10
C LEU A 137 20.04 9.56 11.89
N PRO A 138 20.69 10.15 12.91
CA PRO A 138 21.73 9.45 13.71
C PRO A 138 21.13 8.52 14.79
N LYS A 139 19.83 8.60 15.07
CA LYS A 139 19.19 7.82 16.14
C LYS A 139 18.91 6.39 15.68
N ARG A 140 18.94 5.42 16.61
CA ARG A 140 18.48 4.06 16.36
C ARG A 140 16.97 4.06 16.10
N ALA A 141 16.51 3.25 15.15
CA ALA A 141 15.09 3.15 14.81
C ALA A 141 14.23 2.66 15.99
N ALA A 142 14.81 1.89 16.92
CA ALA A 142 14.15 1.49 18.17
C ALA A 142 13.72 2.68 19.04
N ALA A 143 14.43 3.81 18.97
CA ALA A 143 14.14 5.02 19.77
C ALA A 143 13.04 5.90 19.16
N LEU A 144 12.54 5.58 17.97
CA LEU A 144 11.48 6.32 17.29
C LEU A 144 10.11 6.02 17.90
N SER A 145 9.19 7.00 17.82
CA SER A 145 7.76 6.74 18.07
C SER A 145 7.17 5.77 17.03
N GLY A 146 6.00 5.20 17.32
CA GLY A 146 5.30 4.32 16.37
C GLY A 146 5.07 4.98 15.01
N GLY A 147 4.61 6.23 15.00
CA GLY A 147 4.42 7.01 13.76
C GLY A 147 5.73 7.27 13.02
N GLN A 148 6.79 7.65 13.72
CA GLN A 148 8.10 7.84 13.09
C GLN A 148 8.67 6.54 12.52
N ARG A 149 8.48 5.39 13.19
CA ARG A 149 8.86 4.08 12.63
C ARG A 149 8.07 3.76 11.37
N GLN A 150 6.76 4.06 11.35
CA GLN A 150 5.94 3.87 10.16
C GLN A 150 6.44 4.75 9.00
N MET A 151 6.71 6.04 9.26
CA MET A 151 7.28 6.96 8.26
C MET A 151 8.65 6.48 7.76
N LEU A 152 9.50 5.94 8.65
CA LEU A 152 10.78 5.35 8.25
C LEU A 152 10.59 4.11 7.36
N GLY A 153 9.64 3.24 7.67
CA GLY A 153 9.29 2.07 6.84
C GLY A 153 8.86 2.47 5.43
N ILE A 154 7.97 3.47 5.33
CA ILE A 154 7.53 4.03 4.04
C ILE A 154 8.71 4.72 3.33
N GLY A 155 9.49 5.53 4.02
CA GLY A 155 10.68 6.21 3.49
C GLY A 155 11.72 5.22 2.94
N ARG A 156 11.92 4.08 3.63
CA ARG A 156 12.81 3.00 3.18
C ARG A 156 12.34 2.35 1.87
N ALA A 157 11.02 2.23 1.70
CA ALA A 157 10.46 1.73 0.44
C ALA A 157 10.54 2.79 -0.66
N LEU A 158 10.29 4.07 -0.31
CA LEU A 158 10.29 5.18 -1.27
C LEU A 158 11.69 5.49 -1.80
N ILE A 159 12.74 5.31 -0.98
CA ILE A 159 14.12 5.59 -1.41
C ILE A 159 14.61 4.66 -2.53
N ALA A 160 13.95 3.51 -2.73
CA ALA A 160 14.17 2.63 -3.88
C ALA A 160 13.60 3.20 -5.20
N ASP A 161 12.96 4.36 -5.17
CA ASP A 161 12.31 5.06 -6.29
C ASP A 161 11.25 4.20 -7.01
N PRO A 162 10.24 3.69 -6.28
CA PRO A 162 9.22 2.81 -6.86
C PRO A 162 8.26 3.57 -7.77
N GLN A 163 7.68 2.86 -8.76
CA GLN A 163 6.54 3.31 -9.55
C GLN A 163 5.21 2.93 -8.90
N LEU A 164 5.22 1.79 -8.19
CA LEU A 164 4.09 1.28 -7.42
C LEU A 164 4.55 0.94 -6.00
N LEU A 165 3.85 1.49 -5.02
CA LEU A 165 4.07 1.21 -3.60
C LEU A 165 2.86 0.46 -3.03
N ILE A 166 3.09 -0.73 -2.50
CA ILE A 166 2.11 -1.51 -1.76
C ILE A 166 2.24 -1.17 -0.28
N LEU A 167 1.13 -0.82 0.37
CA LEU A 167 1.05 -0.50 1.79
C LEU A 167 0.09 -1.46 2.49
N ASP A 168 0.63 -2.32 3.37
CA ASP A 168 -0.18 -3.29 4.14
C ASP A 168 -0.48 -2.71 5.53
N GLU A 169 -1.70 -2.22 5.72
CA GLU A 169 -2.22 -1.60 6.94
C GLU A 169 -1.31 -0.51 7.54
N PRO A 170 -0.95 0.54 6.77
CA PRO A 170 0.01 1.55 7.22
C PRO A 170 -0.44 2.35 8.45
N SER A 171 -1.73 2.33 8.79
CA SER A 171 -2.27 3.02 9.96
C SER A 171 -2.48 2.13 11.20
N ALA A 172 -2.14 0.83 11.12
CA ALA A 172 -2.39 -0.12 12.20
C ALA A 172 -1.63 0.26 13.48
N GLY A 173 -2.34 0.23 14.62
CA GLY A 173 -1.76 0.51 15.94
C GLY A 173 -1.34 1.96 16.19
N LEU A 174 -1.62 2.89 15.27
CA LEU A 174 -1.28 4.30 15.43
C LEU A 174 -2.40 5.11 16.09
N ALA A 175 -2.02 6.16 16.82
CA ALA A 175 -2.96 7.13 17.37
C ALA A 175 -3.67 7.91 16.25
N PRO A 176 -4.95 8.35 16.45
CA PRO A 176 -5.74 8.99 15.39
C PRO A 176 -5.03 10.14 14.66
N ALA A 177 -4.41 11.07 15.40
CA ALA A 177 -3.69 12.20 14.79
C ALA A 177 -2.51 11.77 13.90
N VAL A 178 -1.84 10.65 14.24
CA VAL A 178 -0.73 10.10 13.44
C VAL A 178 -1.25 9.41 12.20
N VAL A 179 -2.45 8.79 12.28
CA VAL A 179 -3.10 8.18 11.11
C VAL A 179 -3.37 9.22 10.02
N ASP A 180 -3.93 10.36 10.40
CA ASP A 180 -4.21 11.45 9.45
C ASP A 180 -2.92 11.95 8.79
N GLU A 181 -1.82 12.04 9.57
CA GLU A 181 -0.52 12.40 9.02
C GLU A 181 -0.01 11.35 8.02
N VAL A 182 -0.09 10.05 8.35
CA VAL A 182 0.31 8.96 7.43
C VAL A 182 -0.47 9.04 6.12
N PHE A 183 -1.79 9.20 6.17
CA PHE A 183 -2.61 9.32 4.96
C PHE A 183 -2.29 10.59 4.16
N ALA A 184 -2.01 11.71 4.81
CA ALA A 184 -1.54 12.93 4.13
C ALA A 184 -0.21 12.68 3.40
N ARG A 185 0.72 11.92 4.00
CA ARG A 185 1.99 11.55 3.34
C ARG A 185 1.77 10.60 2.17
N VAL A 186 0.87 9.61 2.30
CA VAL A 186 0.51 8.72 1.17
C VAL A 186 -0.03 9.54 -0.02
N LYS A 187 -0.88 10.52 0.24
CA LYS A 187 -1.39 11.44 -0.80
C LYS A 187 -0.27 12.26 -1.44
N ALA A 188 0.67 12.77 -0.64
CA ALA A 188 1.81 13.53 -1.15
C ALA A 188 2.72 12.66 -2.05
N ILE A 189 3.01 11.42 -1.64
CA ILE A 189 3.77 10.45 -2.44
C ILE A 189 3.07 10.17 -3.78
N ASN A 190 1.75 9.99 -3.77
CA ASN A 190 0.99 9.79 -5.01
C ASN A 190 1.01 11.02 -5.91
N ALA A 191 0.94 12.23 -5.36
CA ALA A 191 1.04 13.48 -6.12
C ALA A 191 2.40 13.65 -6.82
N GLU A 192 3.46 12.96 -6.34
CA GLU A 192 4.76 12.86 -7.00
C GLU A 192 4.80 11.80 -8.13
N GLY A 193 3.66 11.17 -8.44
CA GLY A 193 3.50 10.21 -9.54
C GLY A 193 3.66 8.74 -9.14
N VAL A 194 3.84 8.41 -7.87
CA VAL A 194 3.89 7.02 -7.40
C VAL A 194 2.47 6.46 -7.31
N SER A 195 2.21 5.34 -7.98
CA SER A 195 0.95 4.60 -7.82
C SER A 195 0.91 3.91 -6.45
N ILE A 196 -0.27 3.83 -5.85
CA ILE A 196 -0.43 3.25 -4.51
C ILE A 196 -1.47 2.12 -4.55
N LEU A 197 -1.11 0.97 -4.02
CA LEU A 197 -2.06 -0.09 -3.66
C LEU A 197 -2.05 -0.23 -2.15
N MET A 198 -3.16 0.08 -1.49
CA MET A 198 -3.23 0.14 -0.04
C MET A 198 -4.30 -0.80 0.51
N VAL A 199 -3.92 -1.60 1.49
CA VAL A 199 -4.84 -2.40 2.30
C VAL A 199 -5.03 -1.71 3.64
N GLU A 200 -6.28 -1.58 4.10
CA GLU A 200 -6.58 -0.95 5.38
C GLU A 200 -7.81 -1.56 6.06
N GLN A 201 -7.81 -1.49 7.39
CA GLN A 201 -8.99 -1.76 8.22
C GLN A 201 -9.83 -0.50 8.43
N LYS A 202 -9.21 0.68 8.40
CA LYS A 202 -9.87 1.99 8.48
C LYS A 202 -10.49 2.35 7.14
N ALA A 203 -11.45 1.53 6.71
CA ALA A 203 -12.02 1.55 5.37
C ALA A 203 -12.51 2.94 4.93
N ARG A 204 -13.16 3.70 5.82
CA ARG A 204 -13.66 5.04 5.50
C ARG A 204 -12.55 6.01 5.09
N GLN A 205 -11.47 6.11 5.87
CA GLN A 205 -10.36 7.01 5.59
C GLN A 205 -9.59 6.55 4.35
N CYS A 206 -9.42 5.24 4.19
CA CYS A 206 -8.77 4.64 3.04
C CYS A 206 -9.54 4.95 1.74
N LEU A 207 -10.86 4.69 1.71
CA LEU A 207 -11.71 4.98 0.55
C LEU A 207 -11.80 6.48 0.23
N ALA A 208 -11.82 7.35 1.25
CA ALA A 208 -11.86 8.80 1.05
C ALA A 208 -10.61 9.34 0.33
N LEU A 209 -9.50 8.62 0.42
CA LEU A 209 -8.24 8.96 -0.23
C LEU A 209 -8.11 8.32 -1.62
N SER A 210 -8.87 7.27 -1.91
CA SER A 210 -8.64 6.39 -3.05
C SER A 210 -9.44 6.81 -4.28
N ASP A 211 -8.82 6.67 -5.47
CA ASP A 211 -9.49 6.83 -6.76
C ASP A 211 -10.44 5.66 -7.03
N TYR A 212 -10.04 4.46 -6.61
CA TYR A 212 -10.80 3.23 -6.79
C TYR A 212 -10.63 2.29 -5.59
N GLY A 213 -11.59 1.42 -5.36
CA GLY A 213 -11.56 0.45 -4.27
C GLY A 213 -12.13 -0.90 -4.64
N TYR A 214 -11.60 -1.92 -3.99
CA TYR A 214 -12.09 -3.29 -4.02
C TYR A 214 -12.46 -3.74 -2.61
N VAL A 215 -13.62 -4.31 -2.46
CA VAL A 215 -14.05 -4.99 -1.24
C VAL A 215 -13.80 -6.46 -1.42
N LEU A 216 -12.95 -7.04 -0.59
CA LEU A 216 -12.73 -8.49 -0.55
C LEU A 216 -13.55 -9.12 0.56
N ASP A 217 -14.18 -10.24 0.25
CA ASP A 217 -14.81 -11.12 1.22
C ASP A 217 -14.50 -12.58 0.90
N MET A 218 -14.16 -13.38 1.92
CA MET A 218 -13.82 -14.81 1.80
C MET A 218 -12.86 -15.13 0.64
N GLY A 219 -11.87 -14.28 0.42
CA GLY A 219 -10.85 -14.50 -0.62
C GLY A 219 -11.31 -14.21 -2.06
N GLN A 220 -12.39 -13.48 -2.25
CA GLN A 220 -12.96 -13.12 -3.55
C GLN A 220 -13.29 -11.63 -3.62
N ASN A 221 -13.40 -11.10 -4.84
CA ASN A 221 -13.96 -9.77 -5.06
C ASN A 221 -15.46 -9.81 -4.75
N HIS A 222 -15.93 -8.86 -3.94
CA HIS A 222 -17.35 -8.74 -3.57
C HIS A 222 -17.98 -7.51 -4.21
N ILE A 223 -17.45 -6.33 -3.94
CA ILE A 223 -17.90 -5.04 -4.51
C ILE A 223 -16.68 -4.27 -4.96
N GLU A 224 -16.82 -3.49 -6.03
CA GLU A 224 -15.78 -2.57 -6.49
C GLU A 224 -16.40 -1.28 -7.04
N GLY A 225 -15.65 -0.20 -7.02
CA GLY A 225 -16.11 1.10 -7.51
C GLY A 225 -15.13 2.22 -7.19
N THR A 226 -15.49 3.46 -7.55
CA THR A 226 -14.69 4.59 -7.10
C THR A 226 -14.73 4.71 -5.58
N GLY A 227 -13.69 5.29 -4.95
CA GLY A 227 -13.67 5.47 -3.51
C GLY A 227 -14.93 6.22 -3.01
N ASN A 228 -15.41 7.20 -3.78
CA ASN A 228 -16.64 7.94 -3.47
C ASN A 228 -17.91 7.08 -3.59
N ASP A 229 -18.00 6.22 -4.59
CA ASP A 229 -19.16 5.32 -4.76
C ASP A 229 -19.24 4.35 -3.58
N LEU A 230 -18.11 3.73 -3.21
CA LEU A 230 -18.05 2.78 -2.09
C LEU A 230 -18.34 3.44 -0.74
N LEU A 231 -17.96 4.70 -0.55
CA LEU A 231 -18.29 5.47 0.67
C LEU A 231 -19.80 5.74 0.83
N ASN A 232 -20.54 5.74 -0.28
CA ASN A 232 -21.98 5.98 -0.31
C ASN A 232 -22.80 4.70 -0.52
N ASP A 233 -22.15 3.57 -0.79
CA ASP A 233 -22.81 2.28 -0.94
C ASP A 233 -23.34 1.77 0.39
N ARG A 234 -24.63 1.34 0.41
CA ARG A 234 -25.31 0.91 1.65
C ARG A 234 -24.73 -0.38 2.21
N GLU A 235 -24.41 -1.33 1.35
CA GLU A 235 -23.85 -2.61 1.74
C GLU A 235 -22.45 -2.43 2.35
N VAL A 236 -21.61 -1.61 1.72
CA VAL A 236 -20.28 -1.25 2.22
C VAL A 236 -20.36 -0.52 3.55
N ILE A 237 -21.32 0.42 3.71
CA ILE A 237 -21.53 1.17 4.95
C ILE A 237 -21.94 0.23 6.07
N ASP A 238 -22.94 -0.60 5.84
CA ASP A 238 -23.50 -1.46 6.88
C ASP A 238 -22.51 -2.58 7.28
N ALA A 239 -21.76 -3.16 6.35
CA ALA A 239 -20.82 -4.25 6.60
C ALA A 239 -19.44 -3.79 7.09
N TYR A 240 -18.88 -2.70 6.56
CA TYR A 240 -17.45 -2.38 6.72
C TYR A 240 -17.17 -0.99 7.30
N LEU A 241 -18.10 -0.02 7.21
CA LEU A 241 -17.87 1.35 7.67
C LEU A 241 -18.48 1.64 9.05
N GLY A 242 -19.30 0.73 9.58
CA GLY A 242 -19.93 0.82 10.91
C GLY A 242 -21.06 1.86 11.01
N SER A 243 -21.98 1.67 11.97
CA SER A 243 -23.18 2.52 12.18
C SER A 243 -22.89 3.97 12.58
N ARG A 244 -21.69 4.33 13.04
CA ARG A 244 -21.26 5.73 13.25
C ARG A 244 -21.15 6.54 11.96
N GLY A 245 -21.10 5.88 10.80
CA GLY A 245 -20.99 6.52 9.49
C GLY A 245 -22.20 7.31 9.03
N ARG A 246 -23.39 7.03 9.57
CA ARG A 246 -24.61 7.77 9.18
C ARG A 246 -24.69 9.18 9.74
N LEU A 247 -24.00 9.47 10.86
CA LEU A 247 -24.08 10.78 11.52
C LEU A 247 -23.12 11.83 10.94
N ASP A 248 -21.96 11.42 10.41
CA ASP A 248 -20.95 12.37 9.94
C ASP A 248 -21.19 12.90 8.51
N LEU A 249 -21.92 12.16 7.67
CA LEU A 249 -22.28 12.62 6.31
C LEU A 249 -23.26 13.82 6.35
N ALA A 250 -24.05 13.95 7.40
CA ALA A 250 -24.95 15.10 7.59
C ALA A 250 -24.18 16.38 8.03
N ALA A 251 -23.04 16.21 8.69
CA ALA A 251 -22.18 17.32 9.14
C ALA A 251 -21.32 17.90 8.02
N LEU A 252 -20.90 17.09 7.06
CA LEU A 252 -20.06 17.52 5.92
C LEU A 252 -20.85 18.25 4.82
N LYS A 253 -22.18 18.09 4.75
CA LYS A 253 -23.05 18.82 3.79
C LYS A 253 -23.46 20.22 4.27
N LYS A 254 -23.02 20.64 5.47
CA LYS A 254 -23.35 21.96 6.07
C LYS A 254 -22.15 22.91 6.19
N ARG A 255 -21.05 22.65 5.48
CA ARG A 255 -19.94 23.60 5.38
C ARG A 255 -19.63 23.98 3.92
#